data_733c0210214be473eef5d20e244fbb89
#
_entry.id   733c0210214be473eef5d20e244fbb89
#
_cell.length_a   1.000
_cell.length_b   1.000
_cell.length_c   1.000
_cell.angle_alpha   90.00
_cell.angle_beta   90.00
_cell.angle_gamma   90.00
#
_symmetry.space_group_name_H-M   'P 1'
#
loop_
_entity.id
_entity.type
_entity.pdbx_description
1 polymer ?
#
loop_
_entity_poly.entity_id
_entity_poly.type
_entity_poly.pdbx_seq_one_letter_code
_entity_poly.pdbx_strand_id
1 'polypeptide(L)'
;RDANMFDVVRVSSQRLIGEIIEMHGDEASIQVYEETSGLGPGEPVESTEAPLSVELGPGLITSIYDGIQRPLDDIMKISGTNLKRGVEVPSLKRDLKWNFVPTVQVGEEVENGDVIGTVQETQIVNHKIMVPHGIKGTVKEIKAGEFTVEEVVAVIATDQGDKELT
;
A
#
# COMPACT_ATOMS: atom_id res chain seq x y z
N ARG A 1 -8.88 10.35 -19.89
CA ARG A 1 -8.62 11.81 -20.05
C ARG A 1 -7.86 12.40 -18.85
N ASP A 2 -7.81 11.73 -17.72
CA ASP A 2 -7.23 12.23 -16.46
C ASP A 2 -6.01 11.41 -16.01
N ALA A 3 -5.36 10.68 -16.93
CA ALA A 3 -4.16 9.91 -16.65
C ALA A 3 -2.91 10.80 -16.72
N ASN A 4 -1.94 10.53 -15.84
CA ASN A 4 -0.65 11.22 -15.80
C ASN A 4 0.49 10.26 -16.16
N MET A 5 1.65 10.82 -16.51
CA MET A 5 2.87 10.02 -16.63
C MET A 5 3.17 9.32 -15.29
N PHE A 6 3.59 8.07 -15.39
CA PHE A 6 3.89 7.15 -14.29
C PHE A 6 2.67 6.64 -13.51
N ASP A 7 1.45 6.98 -13.94
CA ASP A 7 0.28 6.31 -13.36
C ASP A 7 0.29 4.82 -13.69
N VAL A 8 -0.07 4.02 -12.70
CA VAL A 8 -0.32 2.58 -12.88
C VAL A 8 -1.62 2.39 -13.63
N VAL A 9 -1.62 1.45 -14.55
CA VAL A 9 -2.81 1.05 -15.31
C VAL A 9 -3.07 -0.45 -15.20
N ARG A 10 -4.33 -0.83 -15.37
CA ARG A 10 -4.77 -2.22 -15.48
C ARG A 10 -5.09 -2.50 -16.94
N VAL A 11 -4.32 -3.39 -17.55
CA VAL A 11 -4.42 -3.70 -19.00
C VAL A 11 -5.19 -5.00 -19.19
N SER A 12 -6.13 -4.96 -20.10
CA SER A 12 -7.04 -6.03 -20.51
C SER A 12 -8.02 -6.50 -19.41
N SER A 13 -8.92 -7.38 -19.78
CA SER A 13 -9.80 -8.09 -18.84
C SER A 13 -9.04 -8.92 -17.79
N GLN A 14 -7.76 -9.22 -18.05
CA GLN A 14 -6.87 -9.92 -17.12
C GLN A 14 -6.28 -9.01 -16.06
N ARG A 15 -6.48 -7.68 -16.16
CA ARG A 15 -6.01 -6.66 -15.21
C ARG A 15 -4.49 -6.65 -14.99
N LEU A 16 -3.72 -6.87 -16.08
CA LEU A 16 -2.26 -6.89 -16.01
C LEU A 16 -1.75 -5.51 -15.56
N ILE A 17 -0.75 -5.50 -14.68
CA ILE A 17 -0.18 -4.27 -14.16
C ILE A 17 0.77 -3.67 -15.19
N GLY A 18 0.56 -2.40 -15.52
CA GLY A 18 1.45 -1.61 -16.37
C GLY A 18 1.59 -0.20 -15.84
N GLU A 19 2.51 0.56 -16.41
CA GLU A 19 2.81 1.95 -16.09
C GLU A 19 2.86 2.78 -17.35
N ILE A 20 2.34 4.01 -17.30
CA ILE A 20 2.43 4.97 -18.39
C ILE A 20 3.84 5.53 -18.43
N ILE A 21 4.60 5.19 -19.49
CA ILE A 21 5.99 5.64 -19.66
C ILE A 21 6.13 6.82 -20.62
N GLU A 22 5.12 7.08 -21.43
CA GLU A 22 5.14 8.17 -22.41
C GLU A 22 3.71 8.60 -22.76
N MET A 23 3.49 9.89 -23.00
CA MET A 23 2.20 10.44 -23.41
C MET A 23 2.38 11.41 -24.56
N HIS A 24 1.58 11.23 -25.63
CA HIS A 24 1.54 12.10 -26.79
C HIS A 24 0.07 12.43 -27.15
N GLY A 25 -0.40 13.59 -26.74
CA GLY A 25 -1.78 13.98 -26.96
C GLY A 25 -2.76 13.01 -26.33
N ASP A 26 -3.53 12.30 -27.15
CA ASP A 26 -4.54 11.31 -26.71
C ASP A 26 -3.99 9.87 -26.64
N GLU A 27 -2.70 9.69 -26.95
CA GLU A 27 -2.05 8.38 -26.92
C GLU A 27 -1.09 8.26 -25.75
N ALA A 28 -1.01 7.06 -25.17
CA ALA A 28 -0.06 6.74 -24.12
C ALA A 28 0.67 5.42 -24.42
N SER A 29 1.99 5.41 -24.23
CA SER A 29 2.78 4.19 -24.25
C SER A 29 2.79 3.60 -22.86
N ILE A 30 2.45 2.31 -22.74
CA ILE A 30 2.34 1.61 -21.47
C ILE A 30 3.32 0.45 -21.46
N GLN A 31 4.15 0.41 -20.42
CA GLN A 31 4.99 -0.75 -20.12
C GLN A 31 4.25 -1.69 -19.18
N VAL A 32 3.93 -2.89 -19.66
CA VAL A 32 3.29 -3.94 -18.84
C VAL A 32 4.37 -4.77 -18.16
N TYR A 33 4.23 -5.01 -16.86
CA TYR A 33 5.20 -5.75 -16.04
C TYR A 33 5.03 -7.28 -16.12
N GLU A 34 3.93 -7.73 -16.69
CA GLU A 34 3.62 -9.15 -16.85
C GLU A 34 3.66 -9.55 -18.32
N GLU A 35 3.62 -10.85 -18.60
CA GLU A 35 3.62 -11.36 -19.96
C GLU A 35 2.34 -10.97 -20.72
N THR A 36 2.50 -10.41 -21.92
CA THR A 36 1.42 -9.82 -22.73
C THR A 36 0.92 -10.71 -23.86
N SER A 37 1.38 -11.96 -23.94
CA SER A 37 0.93 -12.89 -24.99
C SER A 37 -0.58 -13.04 -25.01
N GLY A 38 -1.16 -12.88 -26.19
CA GLY A 38 -2.61 -12.97 -26.40
C GLY A 38 -3.36 -11.66 -26.21
N LEU A 39 -2.71 -10.56 -25.86
CA LEU A 39 -3.32 -9.23 -25.90
C LEU A 39 -3.43 -8.75 -27.35
N GLY A 40 -4.51 -8.04 -27.65
CA GLY A 40 -4.77 -7.50 -28.98
C GLY A 40 -5.40 -6.10 -28.93
N PRO A 41 -5.55 -5.49 -30.10
CA PRO A 41 -6.24 -4.19 -30.21
C PRO A 41 -7.67 -4.26 -29.67
N GLY A 42 -8.10 -3.21 -28.96
CA GLY A 42 -9.43 -3.11 -28.38
C GLY A 42 -9.56 -3.65 -26.95
N GLU A 43 -8.47 -4.14 -26.36
CA GLU A 43 -8.45 -4.49 -24.94
C GLU A 43 -8.64 -3.24 -24.06
N PRO A 44 -9.43 -3.33 -22.97
CA PRO A 44 -9.62 -2.21 -22.07
C PRO A 44 -8.33 -1.87 -21.31
N VAL A 45 -8.14 -0.59 -21.04
CA VAL A 45 -7.08 -0.09 -20.17
C VAL A 45 -7.70 0.88 -19.17
N GLU A 46 -7.53 0.58 -17.88
CA GLU A 46 -8.07 1.39 -16.79
C GLU A 46 -6.92 2.04 -16.02
N SER A 47 -6.95 3.37 -15.88
CA SER A 47 -6.00 4.08 -15.00
C SER A 47 -6.39 3.89 -13.54
N THR A 48 -5.38 3.78 -12.67
CA THR A 48 -5.58 3.81 -11.22
C THR A 48 -5.52 5.23 -10.66
N GLU A 49 -5.18 6.22 -11.52
CA GLU A 49 -5.00 7.63 -11.15
C GLU A 49 -3.92 7.84 -10.06
N ALA A 50 -3.03 6.89 -9.92
CA ALA A 50 -1.96 6.89 -8.92
C ALA A 50 -0.69 6.24 -9.48
N PRO A 51 0.51 6.74 -9.12
CA PRO A 51 1.77 6.12 -9.48
C PRO A 51 1.98 4.80 -8.74
N LEU A 52 2.97 4.02 -9.21
CA LEU A 52 3.38 2.81 -8.52
C LEU A 52 3.82 3.16 -7.09
N SER A 53 3.16 2.58 -6.14
CA SER A 53 3.41 2.80 -4.71
C SER A 53 3.60 1.47 -3.99
N VAL A 54 4.32 1.53 -2.88
CA VAL A 54 4.51 0.39 -1.98
C VAL A 54 3.72 0.62 -0.69
N GLU A 55 3.15 -0.44 -0.19
CA GLU A 55 2.47 -0.43 1.10
C GLU A 55 3.50 -0.69 2.21
N LEU A 56 3.60 0.22 3.16
CA LEU A 56 4.54 0.12 4.28
C LEU A 56 3.79 -0.22 5.56
N GLY A 57 4.30 -1.23 6.28
CA GLY A 57 3.70 -1.66 7.54
C GLY A 57 4.42 -2.88 8.13
N PRO A 58 4.02 -3.33 9.30
CA PRO A 58 4.58 -4.53 9.92
C PRO A 58 4.24 -5.78 9.09
N GLY A 59 5.20 -6.70 8.97
CA GLY A 59 5.11 -7.90 8.16
C GLY A 59 5.91 -7.87 6.87
N LEU A 60 6.50 -6.71 6.50
CA LEU A 60 7.34 -6.60 5.31
C LEU A 60 8.64 -7.40 5.43
N ILE A 61 9.32 -7.31 6.57
CA ILE A 61 10.66 -7.90 6.76
C ILE A 61 10.62 -9.44 6.76
N THR A 62 9.49 -10.02 7.11
CA THR A 62 9.30 -11.47 7.19
C THR A 62 8.73 -12.08 5.90
N SER A 63 8.52 -11.28 4.87
CA SER A 63 7.89 -11.70 3.61
C SER A 63 8.84 -11.55 2.42
N ILE A 64 8.63 -12.36 1.38
CA ILE A 64 9.36 -12.27 0.12
C ILE A 64 8.41 -11.76 -0.94
N TYR A 65 8.84 -10.72 -1.66
CA TYR A 65 8.04 -10.01 -2.65
C TYR A 65 8.66 -10.09 -4.05
N ASP A 66 7.83 -9.91 -5.05
CA ASP A 66 8.27 -9.63 -6.41
C ASP A 66 8.55 -8.13 -6.61
N GLY A 67 8.92 -7.72 -7.84
CA GLY A 67 9.29 -6.34 -8.18
C GLY A 67 8.18 -5.29 -8.04
N ILE A 68 6.93 -5.70 -7.84
CA ILE A 68 5.75 -4.82 -7.65
C ILE A 68 5.04 -5.07 -6.31
N GLN A 69 5.79 -5.59 -5.36
CA GLN A 69 5.36 -5.83 -3.97
C GLN A 69 4.21 -6.84 -3.83
N ARG A 70 4.16 -7.88 -4.67
CA ARG A 70 3.22 -9.00 -4.44
C ARG A 70 3.91 -10.10 -3.61
N PRO A 71 3.31 -10.56 -2.50
CA PRO A 71 3.91 -11.60 -1.65
C PRO A 71 3.91 -12.95 -2.38
N LEU A 72 5.12 -13.51 -2.61
CA LEU A 72 5.31 -14.72 -3.41
C LEU A 72 4.66 -15.95 -2.79
N ASP A 73 4.69 -16.07 -1.46
CA ASP A 73 4.07 -17.19 -0.74
C ASP A 73 2.55 -17.24 -0.95
N ASP A 74 1.90 -16.06 -0.97
CA ASP A 74 0.45 -15.99 -1.14
C ASP A 74 0.06 -16.18 -2.61
N ILE A 75 0.86 -15.67 -3.55
CA ILE A 75 0.70 -15.98 -4.98
C ILE A 75 0.82 -17.50 -5.20
N MET A 76 1.81 -18.15 -4.58
CA MET A 76 1.99 -19.60 -4.73
C MET A 76 0.81 -20.41 -4.19
N LYS A 77 0.17 -19.97 -3.10
CA LYS A 77 -1.06 -20.60 -2.56
C LYS A 77 -2.23 -20.52 -3.54
N ILE A 78 -2.36 -19.40 -4.28
CA ILE A 78 -3.46 -19.14 -5.22
C ILE A 78 -3.22 -19.82 -6.58
N SER A 79 -1.98 -19.72 -7.09
CA SER A 79 -1.63 -20.11 -8.46
C SER A 79 -0.92 -21.45 -8.56
N GLY A 80 -0.46 -22.01 -7.43
CA GLY A 80 0.44 -23.17 -7.41
C GLY A 80 1.84 -22.78 -7.90
N THR A 81 2.55 -23.76 -8.50
CA THR A 81 3.91 -23.56 -9.02
C THR A 81 3.99 -22.71 -10.28
N ASN A 82 2.86 -22.49 -10.96
CA ASN A 82 2.79 -21.66 -12.16
C ASN A 82 2.20 -20.30 -11.82
N LEU A 83 2.99 -19.25 -11.99
CA LEU A 83 2.52 -17.88 -11.84
C LEU A 83 1.43 -17.57 -12.87
N LYS A 84 0.21 -17.35 -12.40
CA LYS A 84 -0.88 -16.86 -13.23
C LYS A 84 -0.77 -15.35 -13.36
N ARG A 85 -1.09 -14.84 -14.55
CA ARG A 85 -1.13 -13.41 -14.85
C ARG A 85 -2.30 -12.73 -14.13
N GLY A 86 -2.14 -11.44 -13.80
CA GLY A 86 -3.22 -10.64 -13.22
C GLY A 86 -3.63 -11.06 -11.80
N VAL A 87 -2.79 -11.80 -11.07
CA VAL A 87 -3.07 -12.15 -9.68
C VAL A 87 -2.86 -10.93 -8.79
N GLU A 88 -3.93 -10.47 -8.16
CA GLU A 88 -3.90 -9.42 -7.15
C GLU A 88 -3.90 -10.02 -5.75
N VAL A 89 -2.91 -9.65 -4.95
CA VAL A 89 -2.78 -10.08 -3.55
C VAL A 89 -2.38 -8.85 -2.74
N PRO A 90 -3.00 -8.59 -1.57
CA PRO A 90 -2.57 -7.51 -0.69
C PRO A 90 -1.10 -7.68 -0.30
N SER A 91 -0.35 -6.58 -0.33
CA SER A 91 1.07 -6.59 0.02
C SER A 91 1.32 -6.93 1.48
N LEU A 92 0.44 -6.48 2.37
CA LEU A 92 0.44 -6.83 3.78
C LEU A 92 -0.72 -7.78 4.11
N LYS A 93 -0.51 -8.69 5.06
CA LYS A 93 -1.58 -9.57 5.55
C LYS A 93 -2.59 -8.78 6.35
N ARG A 94 -3.86 -8.81 5.92
CA ARG A 94 -4.96 -8.05 6.54
C ARG A 94 -5.52 -8.70 7.80
N ASP A 95 -5.34 -10.00 7.96
CA ASP A 95 -5.84 -10.81 9.06
C ASP A 95 -4.86 -10.96 10.22
N LEU A 96 -3.59 -10.57 10.01
CA LEU A 96 -2.55 -10.69 11.03
C LEU A 96 -2.66 -9.54 12.03
N LYS A 97 -2.70 -9.89 13.32
CA LYS A 97 -2.72 -8.93 14.41
C LYS A 97 -1.32 -8.64 14.93
N TRP A 98 -1.10 -7.38 15.22
CA TRP A 98 0.15 -6.82 15.71
C TRP A 98 -0.09 -6.10 17.02
N ASN A 99 0.81 -6.28 17.99
CA ASN A 99 0.72 -5.58 19.27
C ASN A 99 1.29 -4.15 19.12
N PHE A 100 0.39 -3.18 19.02
CA PHE A 100 0.73 -1.77 18.95
C PHE A 100 0.94 -1.18 20.35
N VAL A 101 2.10 -0.56 20.55
CA VAL A 101 2.47 0.11 21.79
C VAL A 101 2.63 1.60 21.51
N PRO A 102 1.72 2.48 22.00
CA PRO A 102 1.80 3.91 21.79
C PRO A 102 3.02 4.52 22.48
N THR A 103 3.60 5.54 21.86
CA THR A 103 4.72 6.32 22.39
C THR A 103 4.33 7.77 22.71
N VAL A 104 3.14 8.18 22.33
CA VAL A 104 2.56 9.51 22.58
C VAL A 104 1.26 9.38 23.39
N GLN A 105 0.79 10.50 23.96
CA GLN A 105 -0.42 10.55 24.77
C GLN A 105 -1.50 11.42 24.10
N VAL A 106 -2.75 11.21 24.51
CA VAL A 106 -3.87 12.08 24.10
C VAL A 106 -3.58 13.52 24.56
N GLY A 107 -3.74 14.46 23.64
CA GLY A 107 -3.46 15.88 23.87
C GLY A 107 -2.07 16.32 23.43
N GLU A 108 -1.16 15.43 23.05
CA GLU A 108 0.13 15.81 22.47
C GLU A 108 -0.03 16.32 21.03
N GLU A 109 0.76 17.33 20.69
CA GLU A 109 0.89 17.80 19.33
C GLU A 109 1.87 16.90 18.57
N VAL A 110 1.49 16.50 17.36
CA VAL A 110 2.28 15.65 16.47
C VAL A 110 2.30 16.23 15.06
N GLU A 111 3.39 15.98 14.35
CA GLU A 111 3.54 16.40 12.97
C GLU A 111 4.14 15.28 12.11
N ASN A 112 4.18 15.52 10.81
CA ASN A 112 4.73 14.62 9.81
C ASN A 112 6.07 13.99 10.24
N GLY A 113 6.12 12.66 10.30
CA GLY A 113 7.30 11.87 10.65
C GLY A 113 7.46 11.58 12.14
N ASP A 114 6.63 12.17 13.02
CA ASP A 114 6.65 11.82 14.44
C ASP A 114 6.21 10.38 14.67
N VAL A 115 6.87 9.69 15.58
CA VAL A 115 6.57 8.31 15.95
C VAL A 115 5.45 8.30 16.99
N ILE A 116 4.28 7.78 16.63
CA ILE A 116 3.12 7.68 17.53
C ILE A 116 3.06 6.35 18.29
N GLY A 117 3.77 5.34 17.82
CA GLY A 117 3.82 4.04 18.46
C GLY A 117 4.78 3.09 17.78
N THR A 118 4.89 1.91 18.33
CA THR A 118 5.77 0.86 17.82
C THR A 118 5.07 -0.50 17.79
N VAL A 119 5.53 -1.33 16.88
CA VAL A 119 5.10 -2.73 16.74
C VAL A 119 6.34 -3.62 16.67
N GLN A 120 6.45 -4.60 17.56
CA GLN A 120 7.53 -5.57 17.51
C GLN A 120 7.25 -6.59 16.42
N GLU A 121 7.93 -6.46 15.28
CA GLU A 121 7.74 -7.34 14.11
C GLU A 121 8.54 -8.63 14.24
N THR A 122 9.81 -8.53 14.66
CA THR A 122 10.69 -9.67 14.94
C THR A 122 11.46 -9.43 16.23
N GLN A 123 12.28 -10.39 16.67
CA GLN A 123 13.11 -10.21 17.89
C GLN A 123 14.05 -9.00 17.81
N ILE A 124 14.44 -8.59 16.61
CA ILE A 124 15.39 -7.49 16.36
C ILE A 124 14.78 -6.28 15.65
N VAL A 125 13.59 -6.41 15.07
CA VAL A 125 12.93 -5.34 14.31
C VAL A 125 11.74 -4.81 15.09
N ASN A 126 11.86 -3.56 15.54
CA ASN A 126 10.78 -2.80 16.13
C ASN A 126 10.29 -1.78 15.12
N HIS A 127 9.14 -2.06 14.50
CA HIS A 127 8.53 -1.22 13.47
C HIS A 127 7.96 0.05 14.11
N LYS A 128 8.31 1.22 13.55
CA LYS A 128 7.83 2.52 14.04
C LYS A 128 6.62 2.96 13.22
N ILE A 129 5.51 3.22 13.89
CA ILE A 129 4.32 3.81 13.28
C ILE A 129 4.43 5.32 13.39
N MET A 130 4.41 5.99 12.25
CA MET A 130 4.66 7.43 12.15
C MET A 130 3.45 8.16 11.58
N VAL A 131 3.36 9.44 11.92
CA VAL A 131 2.38 10.36 11.33
C VAL A 131 2.68 10.52 9.84
N PRO A 132 1.72 10.25 8.94
CA PRO A 132 1.89 10.39 7.50
C PRO A 132 2.21 11.82 7.06
N HIS A 133 2.80 11.94 5.86
CA HIS A 133 3.10 13.24 5.27
C HIS A 133 1.85 14.11 5.13
N GLY A 134 2.00 15.40 5.47
CA GLY A 134 0.91 16.38 5.38
C GLY A 134 -0.08 16.38 6.53
N ILE A 135 0.11 15.52 7.54
CA ILE A 135 -0.71 15.52 8.76
C ILE A 135 0.04 16.23 9.88
N LYS A 136 -0.65 17.19 10.51
CA LYS A 136 -0.22 17.89 11.70
C LYS A 136 -1.45 18.18 12.57
N GLY A 137 -1.35 17.96 13.88
CA GLY A 137 -2.46 18.20 14.79
C GLY A 137 -2.24 17.65 16.18
N THR A 138 -3.31 17.51 16.93
CA THR A 138 -3.28 17.03 18.31
C THR A 138 -3.84 15.60 18.36
N VAL A 139 -3.20 14.71 19.10
CA VAL A 139 -3.69 13.34 19.30
C VAL A 139 -5.00 13.39 20.08
N LYS A 140 -6.09 13.02 19.41
CA LYS A 140 -7.43 12.99 20.00
C LYS A 140 -7.74 11.67 20.67
N GLU A 141 -7.29 10.58 20.03
CA GLU A 141 -7.45 9.21 20.53
C GLU A 141 -6.22 8.40 20.13
N ILE A 142 -5.76 7.53 21.01
CA ILE A 142 -4.74 6.53 20.72
C ILE A 142 -5.03 5.28 21.54
N LYS A 143 -4.91 4.12 20.90
CA LYS A 143 -5.23 2.80 21.49
C LYS A 143 -3.96 1.99 21.64
N ALA A 144 -3.92 1.12 22.63
CA ALA A 144 -2.88 0.10 22.80
C ALA A 144 -3.49 -1.30 22.67
N GLY A 145 -2.76 -2.25 22.14
CA GLY A 145 -3.22 -3.64 22.02
C GLY A 145 -2.99 -4.26 20.66
N GLU A 146 -3.76 -5.30 20.35
CA GLU A 146 -3.63 -6.06 19.12
C GLU A 146 -4.57 -5.53 18.04
N PHE A 147 -3.98 -5.07 16.93
CA PHE A 147 -4.69 -4.53 15.78
C PHE A 147 -4.17 -5.14 14.48
N THR A 148 -5.03 -5.21 13.48
CA THR A 148 -4.62 -5.48 12.09
C THR A 148 -4.09 -4.19 11.47
N VAL A 149 -3.51 -4.29 10.27
CA VAL A 149 -2.99 -3.12 9.53
C VAL A 149 -4.08 -2.18 9.00
N GLU A 150 -5.35 -2.57 9.11
CA GLU A 150 -6.51 -1.78 8.67
C GLU A 150 -7.29 -1.16 9.83
N GLU A 151 -7.06 -1.62 11.06
CA GLU A 151 -7.76 -1.11 12.24
C GLU A 151 -7.16 0.21 12.71
N VAL A 152 -8.03 1.16 13.06
CA VAL A 152 -7.61 2.49 13.52
C VAL A 152 -6.97 2.41 14.90
N VAL A 153 -5.71 2.83 14.99
CA VAL A 153 -4.92 2.87 16.23
C VAL A 153 -4.83 4.26 16.84
N ALA A 154 -4.96 5.32 16.02
CA ALA A 154 -4.95 6.70 16.50
C ALA A 154 -5.86 7.60 15.68
N VAL A 155 -6.34 8.68 16.30
CA VAL A 155 -7.09 9.77 15.65
C VAL A 155 -6.38 11.08 15.96
N ILE A 156 -6.04 11.84 14.92
CA ILE A 156 -5.40 13.16 15.04
C ILE A 156 -6.40 14.23 14.63
N ALA A 157 -6.66 15.17 15.52
CA ALA A 157 -7.44 16.36 15.23
C ALA A 157 -6.57 17.37 14.47
N THR A 158 -6.91 17.64 13.22
CA THR A 158 -6.22 18.61 12.36
C THR A 158 -7.13 19.79 12.03
N ASP A 159 -6.57 20.86 11.46
CA ASP A 159 -7.35 22.02 10.99
C ASP A 159 -8.38 21.66 9.89
N GLN A 160 -8.21 20.51 9.22
CA GLN A 160 -9.11 20.02 8.17
C GLN A 160 -10.07 18.94 8.66
N GLY A 161 -10.12 18.68 9.97
CA GLY A 161 -10.92 17.64 10.60
C GLY A 161 -10.09 16.48 11.14
N ASP A 162 -10.78 15.50 11.72
CA ASP A 162 -10.17 14.34 12.31
C ASP A 162 -9.57 13.42 11.21
N LYS A 163 -8.34 12.96 11.42
CA LYS A 163 -7.64 11.98 10.56
C LYS A 163 -7.40 10.71 11.34
N GLU A 164 -7.90 9.61 10.80
CA GLU A 164 -7.68 8.27 11.35
C GLU A 164 -6.37 7.70 10.82
N LEU A 165 -5.59 7.07 11.72
CA LEU A 165 -4.35 6.36 11.40
C LEU A 165 -4.49 4.88 11.75
N THR A 166 -4.06 4.02 10.85
CA THR A 166 -4.06 2.56 10.98
C THR A 166 -2.65 2.03 11.11
#